data_4206be6a30a84c22e8ae1d54304d39f7
#
_entry.id   4206be6a30a84c22e8ae1d54304d39f7
#
_cell.length_a   1.000
_cell.length_b   1.000
_cell.length_c   1.000
_cell.angle_alpha   90.00
_cell.angle_beta   90.00
_cell.angle_gamma   90.00
#
_symmetry.space_group_name_H-M   'P 1'
#
loop_
_entity.id
_entity.type
_entity.pdbx_description
1 polymer ?
#
loop_
_entity_poly.entity_id
_entity_poly.type
_entity_poly.pdbx_seq_one_letter_code
_entity_poly.pdbx_strand_id
1 'polypeptide(L)'
;MEKELKGEERRCELLNILKNGNLPVSGAELGKRVGVSRQVVVQDIALLRSKGIDITSTARGYIVNMLNDSDMATRVIKVCHTSEQVAEELNIIVDNGGCVADVMVNHRAYGKVRAGLNIKNRRDVKKFVEELESGKSTPLLNVTSGYHFHTIMADSEEVLDEIENELAEKGFLAEVLPYEKVN
;
A
#
# COMPACT_ATOMS: atom_id res chain seq x y z
N MET A 1 20.71 -35.73 -0.30
CA MET A 1 21.46 -34.47 -0.55
C MET A 1 20.43 -33.41 -0.90
N GLU A 2 20.02 -32.60 0.07
CA GLU A 2 19.17 -31.45 -0.19
C GLU A 2 20.01 -30.41 -0.95
N LYS A 3 19.48 -29.94 -2.08
CA LYS A 3 20.13 -28.97 -2.96
C LYS A 3 20.13 -27.63 -2.25
N GLU A 4 21.30 -27.12 -1.86
CA GLU A 4 21.44 -25.78 -1.29
C GLU A 4 20.92 -24.74 -2.30
N LEU A 5 19.82 -24.07 -1.96
CA LEU A 5 19.20 -23.06 -2.81
C LEU A 5 20.12 -21.84 -2.94
N LYS A 6 20.32 -21.33 -4.14
CA LYS A 6 21.05 -20.07 -4.36
C LYS A 6 20.28 -18.90 -3.71
N GLY A 7 20.98 -17.84 -3.35
CA GLY A 7 20.44 -16.75 -2.53
C GLY A 7 19.10 -16.18 -3.03
N GLU A 8 18.87 -16.09 -4.33
CA GLU A 8 17.62 -15.58 -4.91
C GLU A 8 16.50 -16.62 -4.89
N GLU A 9 16.78 -17.86 -5.26
CA GLU A 9 15.85 -19.00 -5.15
C GLU A 9 15.44 -19.24 -3.70
N ARG A 10 16.39 -19.13 -2.76
CA ARG A 10 16.13 -19.27 -1.33
C ARG A 10 15.22 -18.17 -0.79
N ARG A 11 15.43 -16.91 -1.21
CA ARG A 11 14.55 -15.80 -0.80
C ARG A 11 13.13 -15.94 -1.36
N CYS A 12 12.97 -16.43 -2.58
CA CYS A 12 11.66 -16.78 -3.13
C CYS A 12 10.99 -17.86 -2.29
N GLU A 13 11.72 -18.91 -1.91
CA GLU A 13 11.16 -19.99 -1.10
C GLU A 13 10.81 -19.54 0.34
N LEU A 14 11.66 -18.71 0.96
CA LEU A 14 11.34 -18.07 2.24
C LEU A 14 10.05 -17.26 2.18
N LEU A 15 9.87 -16.51 1.10
CA LEU A 15 8.67 -15.73 0.88
C LEU A 15 7.45 -16.64 0.68
N ASN A 16 7.56 -17.70 -0.10
CA ASN A 16 6.49 -18.69 -0.28
C ASN A 16 6.06 -19.34 1.05
N ILE A 17 7.03 -19.72 1.88
CA ILE A 17 6.74 -20.31 3.21
C ILE A 17 5.98 -19.31 4.09
N LEU A 18 6.41 -18.04 4.10
CA LEU A 18 5.74 -17.00 4.89
C LEU A 18 4.37 -16.65 4.32
N LYS A 19 4.22 -16.68 3.00
CA LYS A 19 2.97 -16.42 2.30
C LYS A 19 1.91 -17.50 2.52
N ASN A 20 2.29 -18.74 2.55
CA ASN A 20 1.36 -19.88 2.77
C ASN A 20 1.05 -20.15 4.25
N GLY A 21 1.67 -19.40 5.17
CA GLY A 21 1.52 -19.57 6.61
C GLY A 21 0.71 -18.42 7.23
N ASN A 22 -0.43 -18.72 7.86
CA ASN A 22 -1.23 -17.73 8.60
C ASN A 22 -0.65 -17.41 9.99
N LEU A 23 0.48 -18.00 10.37
CA LEU A 23 1.11 -17.84 11.68
C LEU A 23 2.60 -17.46 11.52
N PRO A 24 3.16 -16.69 12.48
CA PRO A 24 4.58 -16.35 12.47
C PRO A 24 5.46 -17.60 12.48
N VAL A 25 6.46 -17.66 11.59
CA VAL A 25 7.42 -18.78 11.50
C VAL A 25 8.77 -18.33 12.06
N SER A 26 9.34 -19.14 12.98
CA SER A 26 10.63 -18.77 13.59
C SER A 26 11.77 -18.81 12.57
N GLY A 27 12.78 -17.94 12.76
CA GLY A 27 13.96 -17.92 11.88
C GLY A 27 14.74 -19.25 11.88
N ALA A 28 14.68 -20.04 12.97
CA ALA A 28 15.28 -21.38 13.02
C ALA A 28 14.51 -22.39 12.16
N GLU A 29 13.18 -22.34 12.22
CA GLU A 29 12.32 -23.20 11.38
C GLU A 29 12.45 -22.84 9.90
N LEU A 30 12.47 -21.56 9.57
CA LEU A 30 12.74 -21.07 8.20
C LEU A 30 14.09 -21.59 7.68
N GLY A 31 15.14 -21.46 8.50
CA GLY A 31 16.46 -21.96 8.14
C GLY A 31 16.49 -23.45 7.89
N LYS A 32 15.80 -24.24 8.71
CA LYS A 32 15.65 -25.68 8.53
C LYS A 32 14.98 -26.03 7.19
N ARG A 33 13.90 -25.32 6.82
CA ARG A 33 13.13 -25.57 5.58
C ARG A 33 13.91 -25.24 4.32
N VAL A 34 14.76 -24.20 4.36
CA VAL A 34 15.55 -23.76 3.18
C VAL A 34 17.03 -24.18 3.24
N GLY A 35 17.41 -25.00 4.23
CA GLY A 35 18.76 -25.61 4.32
C GLY A 35 19.86 -24.65 4.73
N VAL A 36 19.57 -23.58 5.54
CA VAL A 36 20.57 -22.59 5.97
C VAL A 36 20.47 -22.25 7.46
N SER A 37 21.49 -21.57 7.99
CA SER A 37 21.48 -21.10 9.38
C SER A 37 20.45 -19.98 9.58
N ARG A 38 19.98 -19.81 10.83
CA ARG A 38 19.12 -18.68 11.22
C ARG A 38 19.73 -17.33 10.85
N GLN A 39 21.05 -17.19 10.92
CA GLN A 39 21.73 -15.94 10.58
C GLN A 39 21.60 -15.57 9.09
N VAL A 40 21.66 -16.56 8.21
CA VAL A 40 21.41 -16.37 6.78
C VAL A 40 19.95 -15.97 6.54
N VAL A 41 19.01 -16.58 7.25
CA VAL A 41 17.58 -16.17 7.17
C VAL A 41 17.40 -14.71 7.56
N VAL A 42 18.04 -14.25 8.65
CA VAL A 42 17.98 -12.83 9.07
C VAL A 42 18.45 -11.87 7.97
N GLN A 43 19.55 -12.24 7.29
CA GLN A 43 20.08 -11.46 6.16
C GLN A 43 19.12 -11.46 4.97
N ASP A 44 18.59 -12.63 4.62
CA ASP A 44 17.63 -12.75 3.50
C ASP A 44 16.33 -11.97 3.78
N ILE A 45 15.81 -12.01 5.01
CA ILE A 45 14.65 -11.20 5.43
C ILE A 45 14.95 -9.70 5.31
N ALA A 46 16.14 -9.25 5.70
CA ALA A 46 16.55 -7.86 5.55
C ALA A 46 16.59 -7.44 4.07
N LEU A 47 17.07 -8.31 3.17
CA LEU A 47 17.08 -8.08 1.74
C LEU A 47 15.66 -8.07 1.13
N LEU A 48 14.76 -8.94 1.61
CA LEU A 48 13.35 -8.93 1.19
C LEU A 48 12.66 -7.61 1.60
N ARG A 49 12.90 -7.16 2.82
CA ARG A 49 12.40 -5.85 3.29
C ARG A 49 12.93 -4.67 2.48
N SER A 50 14.21 -4.69 2.10
CA SER A 50 14.79 -3.63 1.25
C SER A 50 14.21 -3.61 -0.16
N LYS A 51 13.58 -4.71 -0.61
CA LYS A 51 12.81 -4.81 -1.86
C LYS A 51 11.31 -4.41 -1.69
N GLY A 52 10.92 -3.88 -0.52
CA GLY A 52 9.57 -3.41 -0.25
C GLY A 52 8.59 -4.47 0.27
N ILE A 53 9.06 -5.70 0.57
CA ILE A 53 8.18 -6.75 1.11
C ILE A 53 7.96 -6.49 2.60
N ASP A 54 6.70 -6.33 3.01
CA ASP A 54 6.33 -6.09 4.40
C ASP A 54 6.38 -7.38 5.23
N ILE A 55 7.52 -7.62 5.88
CA ILE A 55 7.75 -8.75 6.77
C ILE A 55 7.90 -8.22 8.20
N THR A 56 6.96 -8.52 9.08
CA THR A 56 7.02 -8.15 10.51
C THR A 56 7.78 -9.21 11.32
N SER A 57 8.63 -8.74 12.25
CA SER A 57 9.24 -9.59 13.28
C SER A 57 8.38 -9.56 14.52
N THR A 58 7.94 -10.72 14.97
CA THR A 58 7.19 -10.91 16.22
C THR A 58 8.02 -11.70 17.24
N ALA A 59 7.55 -11.80 18.48
CA ALA A 59 8.17 -12.66 19.49
C ALA A 59 8.20 -14.15 19.10
N ARG A 60 7.32 -14.58 18.16
CA ARG A 60 7.21 -15.97 17.69
C ARG A 60 7.96 -16.22 16.38
N GLY A 61 8.42 -15.18 15.66
CA GLY A 61 9.10 -15.30 14.39
C GLY A 61 8.69 -14.24 13.38
N TYR A 62 8.86 -14.55 12.12
CA TYR A 62 8.55 -13.68 11.00
C TYR A 62 7.16 -14.00 10.44
N ILE A 63 6.42 -12.98 10.11
CA ILE A 63 5.17 -13.07 9.36
C ILE A 63 5.24 -12.04 8.23
N VAL A 64 4.83 -12.45 7.04
CA VAL A 64 4.63 -11.51 5.95
C VAL A 64 3.23 -10.94 6.10
N ASN A 65 3.11 -9.64 6.14
CA ASN A 65 1.81 -8.98 6.06
C ASN A 65 1.40 -9.01 4.59
N MET A 66 0.74 -10.10 4.24
CA MET A 66 0.10 -10.20 2.95
C MET A 66 -1.29 -9.61 3.08
N LEU A 67 -1.38 -8.35 2.76
CA LEU A 67 -2.43 -7.95 1.85
C LEU A 67 -1.97 -8.52 0.50
N ASN A 68 -2.56 -9.60 0.03
CA ASN A 68 -2.32 -10.09 -1.31
C ASN A 68 -2.87 -9.02 -2.24
N ASP A 69 -2.01 -8.22 -2.87
CA ASP A 69 -2.44 -7.29 -3.93
C ASP A 69 -3.26 -8.03 -5.02
N SER A 70 -3.08 -9.37 -5.12
CA SER A 70 -3.82 -10.20 -6.07
C SER A 70 -5.23 -10.56 -5.61
N ASP A 71 -5.55 -10.46 -4.32
CA ASP A 71 -6.86 -10.83 -3.76
C ASP A 71 -7.65 -9.60 -3.27
N MET A 72 -7.02 -8.41 -3.25
CA MET A 72 -7.69 -7.16 -2.91
C MET A 72 -8.45 -6.60 -4.11
N ALA A 73 -9.68 -6.22 -3.87
CA ALA A 73 -10.42 -5.37 -4.80
C ALA A 73 -9.70 -4.03 -4.94
N THR A 74 -9.62 -3.52 -6.16
CA THR A 74 -8.90 -2.28 -6.45
C THR A 74 -9.74 -1.38 -7.32
N ARG A 75 -9.89 -0.12 -6.92
CA ARG A 75 -10.66 0.87 -7.65
C ARG A 75 -9.90 2.19 -7.76
N VAL A 76 -9.98 2.82 -8.92
CA VAL A 76 -9.47 4.18 -9.10
C VAL A 76 -10.64 5.15 -8.99
N ILE A 77 -10.58 6.04 -8.01
CA ILE A 77 -11.62 7.02 -7.72
C ILE A 77 -11.09 8.41 -8.00
N LYS A 78 -11.89 9.25 -8.67
CA LYS A 78 -11.59 10.67 -8.85
C LYS A 78 -12.25 11.48 -7.76
N VAL A 79 -11.48 12.33 -7.13
CA VAL A 79 -11.93 13.22 -6.06
C VAL A 79 -11.56 14.67 -6.36
N CYS A 80 -12.28 15.59 -5.69
CA CYS A 80 -12.00 17.02 -5.72
C CYS A 80 -12.27 17.61 -4.35
N HIS A 81 -11.22 18.17 -3.73
CA HIS A 81 -11.33 18.84 -2.45
C HIS A 81 -10.17 19.83 -2.22
N THR A 82 -10.21 20.60 -1.13
CA THR A 82 -9.16 21.53 -0.75
C THR A 82 -8.05 20.85 0.06
N SER A 83 -6.93 21.54 0.25
CA SER A 83 -5.81 21.02 1.06
C SER A 83 -6.20 20.75 2.52
N GLU A 84 -7.13 21.52 3.07
CA GLU A 84 -7.62 21.37 4.45
C GLU A 84 -8.47 20.11 4.64
N GLN A 85 -9.03 19.58 3.55
CA GLN A 85 -9.91 18.40 3.56
C GLN A 85 -9.17 17.08 3.33
N VAL A 86 -7.86 17.12 3.06
CA VAL A 86 -7.04 15.91 2.83
C VAL A 86 -7.16 14.90 3.97
N ALA A 87 -7.12 15.37 5.23
CA ALA A 87 -7.23 14.47 6.37
C ALA A 87 -8.63 13.81 6.47
N GLU A 88 -9.70 14.55 6.14
CA GLU A 88 -11.06 14.02 6.16
C GLU A 88 -11.25 12.95 5.10
N GLU A 89 -10.86 13.23 3.86
CA GLU A 89 -10.92 12.26 2.76
C GLU A 89 -10.17 10.97 3.07
N LEU A 90 -8.89 11.08 3.44
CA LEU A 90 -8.06 9.91 3.71
C LEU A 90 -8.56 9.09 4.91
N ASN A 91 -9.11 9.77 5.95
CA ASN A 91 -9.69 9.07 7.09
C ASN A 91 -10.94 8.27 6.72
N ILE A 92 -11.80 8.78 5.85
CA ILE A 92 -12.97 8.02 5.33
C ILE A 92 -12.48 6.70 4.72
N ILE A 93 -11.47 6.74 3.89
CA ILE A 93 -10.95 5.55 3.21
C ILE A 93 -10.40 4.53 4.20
N VAL A 94 -9.55 4.96 5.14
CA VAL A 94 -8.88 4.02 6.05
C VAL A 94 -9.79 3.54 7.19
N ASP A 95 -10.79 4.32 7.61
CA ASP A 95 -11.76 3.93 8.64
C ASP A 95 -12.72 2.85 8.13
N ASN A 96 -13.03 2.85 6.83
CA ASN A 96 -13.79 1.79 6.17
C ASN A 96 -12.93 0.58 5.75
N GLY A 97 -11.66 0.53 6.17
CA GLY A 97 -10.78 -0.61 5.89
C GLY A 97 -10.05 -0.53 4.54
N GLY A 98 -10.13 0.59 3.84
CA GLY A 98 -9.39 0.83 2.61
C GLY A 98 -7.93 1.19 2.82
N CYS A 99 -7.12 0.99 1.78
CA CYS A 99 -5.75 1.44 1.68
C CYS A 99 -5.61 2.36 0.47
N VAL A 100 -5.05 3.55 0.67
CA VAL A 100 -4.71 4.44 -0.45
C VAL A 100 -3.32 4.08 -0.96
N ALA A 101 -3.27 3.40 -2.10
CA ALA A 101 -2.01 2.96 -2.70
C ALA A 101 -1.20 4.12 -3.27
N ASP A 102 -1.87 5.06 -3.92
CA ASP A 102 -1.22 6.20 -4.58
C ASP A 102 -2.15 7.40 -4.76
N VAL A 103 -1.56 8.51 -5.20
CA VAL A 103 -2.24 9.67 -5.74
C VAL A 103 -1.78 9.90 -7.19
N MET A 104 -2.71 10.25 -8.06
CA MET A 104 -2.43 10.56 -9.46
C MET A 104 -3.14 11.86 -9.87
N VAL A 105 -2.45 12.68 -10.65
CA VAL A 105 -3.01 13.87 -11.30
C VAL A 105 -2.73 13.87 -12.79
N ASN A 106 -3.64 14.42 -13.57
CA ASN A 106 -3.43 14.68 -15.01
C ASN A 106 -2.85 16.09 -15.19
N HIS A 107 -1.54 16.17 -15.22
CA HIS A 107 -0.85 17.46 -15.41
C HIS A 107 -0.79 17.85 -16.89
N ARG A 108 -1.14 19.10 -17.19
CA ARG A 108 -1.28 19.57 -18.58
C ARG A 108 0.00 19.44 -19.42
N ALA A 109 1.17 19.67 -18.80
CA ALA A 109 2.47 19.59 -19.48
C ALA A 109 3.19 18.25 -19.29
N TYR A 110 3.05 17.63 -18.10
CA TYR A 110 3.79 16.40 -17.76
C TYR A 110 2.98 15.13 -17.99
N GLY A 111 1.71 15.23 -18.37
CA GLY A 111 0.82 14.06 -18.49
C GLY A 111 0.43 13.51 -17.12
N LYS A 112 0.33 12.20 -17.00
CA LYS A 112 0.02 11.54 -15.73
C LYS A 112 1.21 11.63 -14.78
N VAL A 113 1.01 12.24 -13.62
CA VAL A 113 1.97 12.25 -12.50
C VAL A 113 1.39 11.40 -11.39
N ARG A 114 2.09 10.38 -10.95
CA ARG A 114 1.67 9.42 -9.93
C ARG A 114 2.70 9.34 -8.82
N ALA A 115 2.24 9.29 -7.57
CA ALA A 115 3.09 9.11 -6.39
C ALA A 115 2.49 8.06 -5.46
N GLY A 116 3.30 7.07 -5.06
CA GLY A 116 2.90 6.05 -4.10
C GLY A 116 2.72 6.65 -2.70
N LEU A 117 1.63 6.29 -2.02
CA LEU A 117 1.30 6.76 -0.67
C LEU A 117 1.35 5.64 0.37
N ASN A 118 0.71 4.49 0.10
CA ASN A 118 0.58 3.36 1.03
C ASN A 118 -0.02 3.73 2.40
N ILE A 119 -1.07 4.54 2.40
CA ILE A 119 -1.78 4.98 3.60
C ILE A 119 -2.83 3.93 3.97
N LYS A 120 -2.69 3.31 5.15
CA LYS A 120 -3.48 2.15 5.60
C LYS A 120 -4.25 2.39 6.89
N ASN A 121 -3.98 3.46 7.61
CA ASN A 121 -4.57 3.73 8.91
C ASN A 121 -4.45 5.23 9.26
N ARG A 122 -5.17 5.67 10.30
CA ARG A 122 -5.16 7.07 10.74
C ARG A 122 -3.78 7.62 11.15
N ARG A 123 -2.85 6.76 11.57
CA ARG A 123 -1.48 7.18 11.92
C ARG A 123 -0.71 7.58 10.67
N ASP A 124 -0.90 6.81 9.57
CA ASP A 124 -0.29 7.12 8.28
C ASP A 124 -0.87 8.42 7.71
N VAL A 125 -2.21 8.60 7.82
CA VAL A 125 -2.88 9.86 7.44
C VAL A 125 -2.27 11.04 8.17
N LYS A 126 -2.18 10.96 9.51
CA LYS A 126 -1.60 12.03 10.33
C LYS A 126 -0.19 12.38 9.89
N LYS A 127 0.67 11.38 9.71
CA LYS A 127 2.05 11.58 9.26
C LYS A 127 2.12 12.24 7.89
N PHE A 128 1.27 11.81 6.95
CA PHE A 128 1.22 12.38 5.60
C PHE A 128 0.78 13.85 5.62
N VAL A 129 -0.26 14.18 6.39
CA VAL A 129 -0.74 15.56 6.55
C VAL A 129 0.33 16.45 7.18
N GLU A 130 1.01 16.00 8.24
CA GLU A 130 2.13 16.73 8.86
C GLU A 130 3.27 17.00 7.86
N GLU A 131 3.57 16.05 6.98
CA GLU A 131 4.56 16.23 5.91
C GLU A 131 4.12 17.29 4.89
N LEU A 132 2.85 17.31 4.49
CA LEU A 132 2.28 18.33 3.59
C LEU A 132 2.28 19.73 4.24
N GLU A 133 1.87 19.82 5.51
CA GLU A 133 1.83 21.08 6.26
C GLU A 133 3.23 21.66 6.53
N SER A 134 4.26 20.83 6.50
CA SER A 134 5.65 21.28 6.68
C SER A 134 6.12 22.28 5.63
N GLY A 135 5.37 22.44 4.53
CA GLY A 135 5.65 23.38 3.43
C GLY A 135 6.88 23.06 2.58
N LYS A 136 7.49 21.87 2.78
CA LYS A 136 8.68 21.45 2.01
C LYS A 136 8.36 21.09 0.56
N SER A 137 7.10 20.77 0.27
CA SER A 137 6.61 20.43 -1.06
C SER A 137 5.16 20.86 -1.22
N THR A 138 4.76 21.14 -2.47
CA THR A 138 3.37 21.46 -2.80
C THR A 138 2.57 20.18 -3.04
N PRO A 139 1.40 19.99 -2.39
CA PRO A 139 0.52 18.87 -2.67
C PRO A 139 0.13 18.78 -4.14
N LEU A 140 0.07 17.57 -4.71
CA LEU A 140 -0.28 17.36 -6.12
C LEU A 140 -1.67 17.91 -6.48
N LEU A 141 -2.62 17.86 -5.55
CA LEU A 141 -3.98 18.40 -5.76
C LEU A 141 -3.98 19.90 -6.11
N ASN A 142 -2.98 20.66 -5.67
CA ASN A 142 -2.90 22.11 -5.93
C ASN A 142 -2.57 22.43 -7.40
N VAL A 143 -1.94 21.50 -8.13
CA VAL A 143 -1.61 21.72 -9.55
C VAL A 143 -2.78 21.46 -10.50
N THR A 144 -3.88 20.89 -9.96
CA THR A 144 -5.10 20.52 -10.69
C THR A 144 -6.36 21.11 -10.08
N SER A 145 -6.25 22.20 -9.32
CA SER A 145 -7.39 22.87 -8.66
C SER A 145 -8.24 21.94 -7.79
N GLY A 146 -7.58 21.04 -7.04
CA GLY A 146 -8.22 20.08 -6.15
C GLY A 146 -8.54 18.72 -6.78
N TYR A 147 -8.58 18.61 -8.12
CA TYR A 147 -8.90 17.34 -8.79
C TYR A 147 -7.71 16.38 -8.81
N HIS A 148 -7.93 15.17 -8.33
CA HIS A 148 -6.94 14.10 -8.38
C HIS A 148 -7.60 12.73 -8.34
N PHE A 149 -6.80 11.69 -8.46
CA PHE A 149 -7.24 10.30 -8.42
C PHE A 149 -6.50 9.57 -7.31
N HIS A 150 -7.19 8.65 -6.67
CA HIS A 150 -6.58 7.66 -5.79
C HIS A 150 -6.83 6.25 -6.31
N THR A 151 -5.80 5.42 -6.27
CA THR A 151 -5.97 3.96 -6.33
C THR A 151 -6.23 3.49 -4.91
N ILE A 152 -7.43 2.97 -4.66
CA ILE A 152 -7.87 2.44 -3.37
C ILE A 152 -7.91 0.92 -3.47
N MET A 153 -7.41 0.25 -2.46
CA MET A 153 -7.42 -1.20 -2.31
C MET A 153 -8.20 -1.55 -1.05
N ALA A 154 -9.02 -2.60 -1.11
CA ALA A 154 -9.80 -3.09 0.01
C ALA A 154 -9.99 -4.61 -0.06
N ASP A 155 -10.43 -5.22 1.04
CA ASP A 155 -10.63 -6.68 1.13
C ASP A 155 -11.73 -7.19 0.19
N SER A 156 -12.67 -6.33 -0.25
CA SER A 156 -13.74 -6.69 -1.19
C SER A 156 -14.27 -5.49 -1.97
N GLU A 157 -15.05 -5.73 -3.02
CA GLU A 157 -15.76 -4.70 -3.79
C GLU A 157 -16.83 -3.98 -2.95
N GLU A 158 -17.49 -4.68 -2.01
CA GLU A 158 -18.47 -4.10 -1.11
C GLU A 158 -17.86 -3.02 -0.24
N VAL A 159 -16.64 -3.23 0.28
CA VAL A 159 -15.89 -2.22 1.04
C VAL A 159 -15.54 -1.02 0.17
N LEU A 160 -15.17 -1.24 -1.10
CA LEU A 160 -14.94 -0.14 -2.04
C LEU A 160 -16.22 0.65 -2.32
N ASP A 161 -17.38 -0.01 -2.40
CA ASP A 161 -18.67 0.64 -2.56
C ASP A 161 -19.04 1.49 -1.33
N GLU A 162 -18.79 1.01 -0.11
CA GLU A 162 -18.99 1.76 1.14
C GLU A 162 -18.13 3.02 1.17
N ILE A 163 -16.83 2.90 0.82
CA ILE A 163 -15.90 4.03 0.74
C ILE A 163 -16.39 5.06 -0.29
N GLU A 164 -16.77 4.61 -1.49
CA GLU A 164 -17.24 5.48 -2.56
C GLU A 164 -18.53 6.22 -2.18
N ASN A 165 -19.48 5.53 -1.53
CA ASN A 165 -20.71 6.12 -1.04
C ASN A 165 -20.44 7.21 0.01
N GLU A 166 -19.56 6.95 1.00
CA GLU A 166 -19.24 7.95 2.03
C GLU A 166 -18.51 9.16 1.45
N LEU A 167 -17.57 8.94 0.51
CA LEU A 167 -16.92 10.04 -0.23
C LEU A 167 -17.92 10.85 -1.05
N ALA A 168 -18.97 10.20 -1.64
CA ALA A 168 -20.04 10.89 -2.35
C ALA A 168 -20.91 11.74 -1.41
N GLU A 169 -21.31 11.20 -0.27
CA GLU A 169 -22.09 11.93 0.76
C GLU A 169 -21.37 13.18 1.27
N LYS A 170 -20.05 13.12 1.37
CA LYS A 170 -19.19 14.25 1.74
C LYS A 170 -18.91 15.23 0.59
N GLY A 171 -19.32 14.87 -0.63
CA GLY A 171 -19.14 15.71 -1.82
C GLY A 171 -17.68 15.71 -2.35
N PHE A 172 -16.91 14.69 -2.01
CA PHE A 172 -15.51 14.55 -2.50
C PHE A 172 -15.43 13.92 -3.88
N LEU A 173 -16.41 13.11 -4.29
CA LEU A 173 -16.35 12.46 -5.60
C LEU A 173 -16.49 13.48 -6.76
N ALA A 174 -15.72 13.23 -7.80
CA ALA A 174 -15.77 13.98 -9.03
C ALA A 174 -15.99 13.05 -10.23
N GLU A 175 -16.73 13.53 -11.25
CA GLU A 175 -16.96 12.78 -12.48
C GLU A 175 -15.66 12.57 -13.25
N VAL A 176 -15.42 11.33 -13.69
CA VAL A 176 -14.31 11.00 -14.61
C VAL A 176 -14.70 11.40 -16.02
N LEU A 177 -13.99 12.34 -16.61
CA LEU A 177 -14.28 12.84 -17.94
C LEU A 177 -13.79 11.87 -19.04
N PRO A 178 -14.44 11.80 -20.20
CA PRO A 178 -14.13 10.81 -21.24
C PRO A 178 -12.69 10.81 -21.75
N TYR A 179 -11.97 11.94 -21.63
CA TYR A 179 -10.58 12.06 -22.03
C TYR A 179 -9.58 11.72 -20.92
N GLU A 180 -10.05 11.52 -19.69
CA GLU A 180 -9.22 11.12 -18.56
C GLU A 180 -9.05 9.59 -18.58
N LYS A 181 -7.92 9.14 -19.12
CA LYS A 181 -7.58 7.72 -19.11
C LYS A 181 -7.17 7.33 -17.70
N VAL A 182 -7.94 6.49 -17.05
CA VAL A 182 -7.73 6.02 -15.66
C VAL A 182 -6.88 4.73 -15.62
N ASN A 183 -6.55 4.15 -16.79
CA ASN A 183 -5.77 2.90 -16.93
C ASN A 183 -4.26 3.15 -16.84
#